data_dff4ef67021233c29c9568ce3c0a1bfb
#
_entry.id   dff4ef67021233c29c9568ce3c0a1bfb
#
_cell.length_a   1.000
_cell.length_b   1.000
_cell.length_c   1.000
_cell.angle_alpha   90.00
_cell.angle_beta   90.00
_cell.angle_gamma   90.00
#
_symmetry.space_group_name_H-M   'P 1'
#
loop_
_entity.id
_entity.type
_entity.pdbx_description
1 polymer ?
#
loop_
_entity_poly.entity_id
_entity_poly.type
_entity_poly.pdbx_seq_one_letter_code
_entity_poly.pdbx_strand_id
1 'polypeptide(L)'
;TWVAQSPYRLMKAPIGGSFVDITAEVTPGSVRSRGCSGTFSEFVMVVDSVQDYANEAIAAYADLGLALNDNALGPTARSTLKSDHGVSQAAFAAGNYAEAIARLDDLKAHCGVLGGPALPNAWRSARDLVNLEGELVSKTGHVRFLLGRLNGDP
;
A
#
# COMPACT_ATOMS: atom_id res chain seq x y z
N THR A 1 -18.78 -23.18 -2.92
CA THR A 1 -17.63 -23.45 -2.04
C THR A 1 -16.93 -22.14 -1.76
N TRP A 2 -16.92 -21.73 -0.50
CA TRP A 2 -16.22 -20.51 -0.08
C TRP A 2 -14.73 -20.75 -0.08
N VAL A 3 -13.97 -19.88 -0.74
CA VAL A 3 -12.50 -19.94 -0.75
C VAL A 3 -12.02 -19.27 0.54
N ALA A 4 -11.11 -19.91 1.26
CA ALA A 4 -10.59 -19.38 2.52
C ALA A 4 -9.92 -17.99 2.32
N GLN A 5 -9.29 -17.78 1.16
CA GLN A 5 -8.76 -16.48 0.74
C GLN A 5 -9.47 -16.03 -0.54
N SER A 6 -9.97 -14.80 -0.54
CA SER A 6 -10.64 -14.24 -1.70
C SER A 6 -9.62 -13.81 -2.78
N PRO A 7 -9.82 -14.20 -4.06
CA PRO A 7 -8.92 -13.82 -5.15
C PRO A 7 -9.20 -12.42 -5.70
N TYR A 8 -10.13 -11.68 -5.14
CA TYR A 8 -10.48 -10.36 -5.66
C TYR A 8 -9.38 -9.33 -5.37
N ARG A 9 -9.16 -8.44 -6.35
CA ARG A 9 -8.23 -7.31 -6.27
C ARG A 9 -8.92 -6.05 -6.73
N LEU A 10 -8.58 -4.92 -6.09
CA LEU A 10 -8.98 -3.59 -6.51
C LEU A 10 -7.82 -2.93 -7.25
N MET A 11 -8.01 -2.71 -8.54
CA MET A 11 -7.02 -2.06 -9.39
C MET A 11 -7.41 -0.60 -9.62
N LYS A 12 -6.43 0.25 -9.77
CA LYS A 12 -6.58 1.68 -10.05
C LYS A 12 -5.69 2.10 -11.22
N ALA A 13 -6.22 2.94 -12.10
CA ALA A 13 -5.44 3.60 -13.16
C ALA A 13 -5.78 5.08 -13.26
N PRO A 14 -4.82 5.97 -13.56
CA PRO A 14 -5.16 7.28 -14.10
C PRO A 14 -5.83 7.09 -15.46
N ILE A 15 -6.72 8.00 -15.85
CA ILE A 15 -7.41 7.92 -17.15
C ILE A 15 -6.40 7.72 -18.28
N GLY A 16 -6.55 6.61 -19.01
CA GLY A 16 -5.63 6.21 -20.09
C GLY A 16 -4.27 5.68 -19.64
N GLY A 17 -4.07 5.43 -18.34
CA GLY A 17 -2.84 4.88 -17.78
C GLY A 17 -2.90 3.39 -17.47
N SER A 18 -1.82 2.85 -16.94
CA SER A 18 -1.73 1.45 -16.52
C SER A 18 -2.40 1.22 -15.16
N PHE A 19 -3.10 0.11 -15.02
CA PHE A 19 -3.67 -0.33 -13.76
C PHE A 19 -2.59 -0.81 -12.78
N VAL A 20 -2.71 -0.38 -11.53
CA VAL A 20 -1.90 -0.86 -10.40
C VAL A 20 -2.81 -1.42 -9.31
N ASP A 21 -2.35 -2.45 -8.61
CA ASP A 21 -3.08 -3.01 -7.49
C ASP A 21 -2.99 -2.10 -6.26
N ILE A 22 -4.13 -1.73 -5.70
CA ILE A 22 -4.27 -0.92 -4.48
C ILE A 22 -5.05 -1.65 -3.40
N THR A 23 -5.21 -2.97 -3.52
CA THR A 23 -5.95 -3.77 -2.56
C THR A 23 -5.30 -3.66 -1.18
N ALA A 24 -6.05 -3.24 -0.20
CA ALA A 24 -5.65 -3.19 1.21
C ALA A 24 -6.45 -4.17 2.08
N GLU A 25 -7.64 -4.55 1.63
CA GLU A 25 -8.53 -5.48 2.34
C GLU A 25 -9.45 -6.19 1.35
N VAL A 26 -9.69 -7.45 1.60
CA VAL A 26 -10.73 -8.24 0.93
C VAL A 26 -11.57 -8.94 1.99
N THR A 27 -12.89 -8.86 1.87
CA THR A 27 -13.78 -9.50 2.83
C THR A 27 -13.99 -10.99 2.44
N PRO A 28 -13.59 -11.94 3.28
CA PRO A 28 -13.81 -13.37 3.02
C PRO A 28 -15.28 -13.67 2.76
N GLY A 29 -15.56 -14.52 1.80
CA GLY A 29 -16.92 -14.91 1.45
C GLY A 29 -17.78 -13.82 0.80
N SER A 30 -17.17 -12.70 0.38
CA SER A 30 -17.88 -11.60 -0.27
C SER A 30 -17.12 -11.11 -1.50
N VAL A 31 -17.84 -10.57 -2.48
CA VAL A 31 -17.29 -9.86 -3.64
C VAL A 31 -17.02 -8.39 -3.22
N ARG A 32 -16.09 -8.21 -2.29
CA ARG A 32 -15.76 -6.89 -1.77
C ARG A 32 -14.26 -6.76 -1.58
N SER A 33 -13.68 -5.76 -2.24
CA SER A 33 -12.29 -5.35 -2.08
C SER A 33 -12.24 -3.87 -1.75
N ARG A 34 -11.29 -3.47 -0.90
CA ARG A 34 -11.06 -2.09 -0.47
C ARG A 34 -9.62 -1.71 -0.69
N GLY A 35 -9.41 -0.42 -0.97
CA GLY A 35 -8.10 0.21 -1.08
C GLY A 35 -8.21 1.69 -0.81
N CYS A 36 -7.07 2.35 -0.68
CA CYS A 36 -6.96 3.80 -0.55
C CYS A 36 -6.28 4.39 -1.78
N SER A 37 -6.45 5.69 -2.00
CA SER A 37 -5.79 6.39 -3.09
C SER A 37 -5.61 7.87 -2.76
N GLY A 38 -4.47 8.43 -3.13
CA GLY A 38 -4.18 9.86 -3.03
C GLY A 38 -4.77 10.69 -4.19
N THR A 39 -5.31 10.06 -5.23
CA THR A 39 -5.80 10.73 -6.45
C THR A 39 -7.09 10.11 -6.96
N PHE A 40 -7.86 10.88 -7.75
CA PHE A 40 -9.00 10.34 -8.51
C PHE A 40 -8.51 9.60 -9.75
N SER A 41 -9.21 8.49 -10.10
CA SER A 41 -8.76 7.51 -11.08
C SER A 41 -9.92 6.65 -11.57
N GLU A 42 -9.65 5.80 -12.54
CA GLU A 42 -10.50 4.66 -12.88
C GLU A 42 -10.24 3.52 -11.91
N PHE A 43 -11.28 2.79 -11.54
CA PHE A 43 -11.19 1.64 -10.65
C PHE A 43 -11.85 0.44 -11.29
N VAL A 44 -11.24 -0.73 -11.13
CA VAL A 44 -11.79 -2.01 -11.58
C VAL A 44 -11.49 -3.08 -10.55
N MET A 45 -12.45 -3.97 -10.34
CA MET A 45 -12.23 -5.18 -9.55
C MET A 45 -11.90 -6.35 -10.49
N VAL A 46 -10.84 -7.06 -10.18
CA VAL A 46 -10.37 -8.21 -10.95
C VAL A 46 -10.24 -9.45 -10.08
N VAL A 47 -10.10 -10.60 -10.72
CA VAL A 47 -9.76 -11.86 -10.05
C VAL A 47 -8.28 -12.15 -10.31
N ASP A 48 -7.51 -12.27 -9.25
CA ASP A 48 -6.14 -12.72 -9.30
C ASP A 48 -6.13 -14.25 -9.42
N SER A 49 -5.69 -14.75 -10.56
CA SER A 49 -5.61 -16.19 -10.85
C SER A 49 -4.25 -16.80 -10.53
N VAL A 50 -3.23 -15.99 -10.24
CA VAL A 50 -1.85 -16.43 -10.01
C VAL A 50 -1.54 -16.54 -8.52
N GLN A 51 -1.94 -15.54 -7.72
CA GLN A 51 -1.77 -15.49 -6.26
C GLN A 51 -0.31 -15.69 -5.80
N ASP A 52 0.64 -15.04 -6.49
CA ASP A 52 2.07 -15.08 -6.13
C ASP A 52 2.42 -13.96 -5.13
N TYR A 53 1.83 -14.04 -3.96
CA TYR A 53 1.92 -13.01 -2.92
C TYR A 53 3.36 -12.68 -2.51
N ALA A 54 4.29 -13.63 -2.57
CA ALA A 54 5.67 -13.41 -2.18
C ALA A 54 6.39 -12.47 -3.18
N ASN A 55 6.30 -12.75 -4.48
CA ASN A 55 6.89 -11.88 -5.51
C ASN A 55 6.15 -10.56 -5.61
N GLU A 56 4.83 -10.55 -5.47
CA GLU A 56 4.03 -9.33 -5.39
C GLU A 56 4.47 -8.44 -4.22
N ALA A 57 4.71 -9.02 -3.03
CA ALA A 57 5.19 -8.28 -1.87
C ALA A 57 6.58 -7.67 -2.10
N ILE A 58 7.51 -8.40 -2.73
CA ILE A 58 8.83 -7.86 -3.10
C ILE A 58 8.68 -6.62 -3.99
N ALA A 59 7.84 -6.72 -5.03
CA ALA A 59 7.59 -5.60 -5.95
C ALA A 59 6.91 -4.43 -5.25
N ALA A 60 5.93 -4.69 -4.40
CA ALA A 60 5.20 -3.66 -3.65
C ALA A 60 6.10 -2.93 -2.62
N TYR A 61 7.02 -3.64 -1.93
CA TYR A 61 8.03 -3.01 -1.08
C TYR A 61 8.97 -2.10 -1.87
N ALA A 62 9.40 -2.53 -3.05
CA ALA A 62 10.25 -1.71 -3.93
C ALA A 62 9.51 -0.43 -4.37
N ASP A 63 8.24 -0.55 -4.74
CA ASP A 63 7.41 0.58 -5.15
C ASP A 63 7.14 1.55 -3.99
N LEU A 64 6.87 1.05 -2.78
CA LEU A 64 6.76 1.88 -1.57
C LEU A 64 8.08 2.59 -1.27
N GLY A 65 9.22 1.88 -1.38
CA GLY A 65 10.55 2.46 -1.19
C GLY A 65 10.87 3.58 -2.18
N LEU A 66 10.43 3.46 -3.44
CA LEU A 66 10.55 4.52 -4.45
C LEU A 66 9.72 5.75 -4.06
N ALA A 67 8.49 5.57 -3.61
CA ALA A 67 7.63 6.68 -3.18
C ALA A 67 8.22 7.44 -1.96
N LEU A 68 8.95 6.76 -1.08
CA LEU A 68 9.64 7.37 0.05
C LEU A 68 10.87 8.23 -0.35
N ASN A 69 11.25 8.23 -1.63
CA ASN A 69 12.28 9.10 -2.18
C ASN A 69 11.72 10.40 -2.77
N ASP A 70 10.40 10.60 -2.78
CA ASP A 70 9.78 11.80 -3.35
C ASP A 70 10.34 13.06 -2.70
N ASN A 71 10.70 14.05 -3.53
CA ASN A 71 11.31 15.29 -3.08
C ASN A 71 10.37 16.18 -2.25
N ALA A 72 9.06 15.97 -2.36
CA ALA A 72 8.06 16.67 -1.56
C ALA A 72 8.02 16.22 -0.10
N LEU A 73 8.63 15.05 0.24
CA LEU A 73 8.78 14.61 1.62
C LEU A 73 9.77 15.50 2.38
N GLY A 74 9.32 16.08 3.50
CA GLY A 74 10.20 16.75 4.44
C GLY A 74 11.26 15.80 5.02
N PRO A 75 12.46 16.30 5.41
CA PRO A 75 13.58 15.46 5.85
C PRO A 75 13.23 14.53 7.02
N THR A 76 12.53 15.06 8.03
CA THR A 76 12.10 14.29 9.21
C THR A 76 11.10 13.21 8.83
N ALA A 77 10.07 13.54 8.04
CA ALA A 77 9.09 12.59 7.57
C ALA A 77 9.77 11.46 6.78
N ARG A 78 10.66 11.82 5.85
CA ARG A 78 11.43 10.86 5.07
C ARG A 78 12.25 9.91 5.95
N SER A 79 12.95 10.43 6.95
CA SER A 79 13.78 9.63 7.86
C SER A 79 12.93 8.63 8.65
N THR A 80 11.83 9.09 9.25
CA THR A 80 10.93 8.25 10.03
C THR A 80 10.32 7.14 9.19
N LEU A 81 9.70 7.51 8.07
CA LEU A 81 9.00 6.54 7.21
C LEU A 81 9.95 5.54 6.54
N LYS A 82 11.17 5.96 6.18
CA LYS A 82 12.22 5.03 5.67
C LYS A 82 12.70 4.08 6.75
N SER A 83 12.78 4.51 7.99
CA SER A 83 13.13 3.63 9.12
C SER A 83 12.08 2.52 9.27
N ASP A 84 10.80 2.87 9.33
CA ASP A 84 9.71 1.91 9.45
C ASP A 84 9.68 0.94 8.26
N HIS A 85 9.81 1.46 7.04
CA HIS A 85 9.89 0.65 5.83
C HIS A 85 11.06 -0.35 5.88
N GLY A 86 12.25 0.10 6.26
CA GLY A 86 13.45 -0.74 6.32
C GLY A 86 13.34 -1.86 7.35
N VAL A 87 12.79 -1.55 8.54
CA VAL A 87 12.57 -2.57 9.58
C VAL A 87 11.51 -3.57 9.14
N SER A 88 10.41 -3.11 8.53
CA SER A 88 9.38 -3.98 7.98
C SER A 88 9.92 -4.90 6.88
N GLN A 89 10.69 -4.36 5.94
CA GLN A 89 11.29 -5.12 4.86
C GLN A 89 12.28 -6.17 5.36
N ALA A 90 13.07 -5.85 6.38
CA ALA A 90 13.99 -6.80 7.02
C ALA A 90 13.23 -7.94 7.71
N ALA A 91 12.13 -7.65 8.42
CA ALA A 91 11.27 -8.65 9.04
C ALA A 91 10.62 -9.56 7.98
N PHE A 92 10.14 -8.99 6.86
CA PHE A 92 9.61 -9.74 5.72
C PHE A 92 10.67 -10.71 5.15
N ALA A 93 11.88 -10.22 4.89
CA ALA A 93 12.98 -11.03 4.37
C ALA A 93 13.38 -12.17 5.32
N ALA A 94 13.18 -12.00 6.63
CA ALA A 94 13.38 -13.03 7.66
C ALA A 94 12.18 -14.01 7.79
N GLY A 95 11.10 -13.82 7.03
CA GLY A 95 9.86 -14.61 7.13
C GLY A 95 9.00 -14.26 8.36
N ASN A 96 9.31 -13.19 9.08
CA ASN A 96 8.52 -12.72 10.21
C ASN A 96 7.42 -11.75 9.76
N TYR A 97 6.37 -12.31 9.14
CA TYR A 97 5.28 -11.52 8.54
C TYR A 97 4.48 -10.72 9.57
N ALA A 98 4.27 -11.26 10.76
CA ALA A 98 3.55 -10.56 11.82
C ALA A 98 4.28 -9.28 12.27
N GLU A 99 5.60 -9.32 12.45
CA GLU A 99 6.41 -8.15 12.79
C GLU A 99 6.45 -7.17 11.60
N ALA A 100 6.60 -7.67 10.37
CA ALA A 100 6.58 -6.83 9.19
C ALA A 100 5.26 -6.05 9.05
N ILE A 101 4.12 -6.70 9.31
CA ILE A 101 2.79 -6.07 9.32
C ILE A 101 2.72 -5.00 10.42
N ALA A 102 3.19 -5.29 11.64
CA ALA A 102 3.18 -4.32 12.73
C ALA A 102 3.97 -3.05 12.37
N ARG A 103 5.12 -3.18 11.71
CA ARG A 103 5.91 -2.03 11.25
C ARG A 103 5.24 -1.23 10.12
N LEU A 104 4.47 -1.89 9.24
CA LEU A 104 3.66 -1.19 8.24
C LEU A 104 2.49 -0.44 8.89
N ASP A 105 1.91 -0.98 9.96
CA ASP A 105 0.89 -0.28 10.74
C ASP A 105 1.48 0.97 11.43
N ASP A 106 2.71 0.90 11.96
CA ASP A 106 3.45 2.05 12.48
C ASP A 106 3.71 3.09 11.38
N LEU A 107 4.19 2.66 10.20
CA LEU A 107 4.41 3.54 9.04
C LEU A 107 3.12 4.29 8.66
N LYS A 108 2.01 3.57 8.57
CA LYS A 108 0.70 4.16 8.28
C LYS A 108 0.26 5.18 9.34
N ALA A 109 0.47 4.86 10.61
CA ALA A 109 0.18 5.79 11.72
C ALA A 109 1.04 7.05 11.64
N HIS A 110 2.34 6.91 11.35
CA HIS A 110 3.25 8.03 11.15
C HIS A 110 2.87 8.89 9.93
N CYS A 111 2.37 8.31 8.85
CA CYS A 111 1.82 9.10 7.73
C CYS A 111 0.72 10.05 8.22
N GLY A 112 -0.24 9.56 9.01
CA GLY A 112 -1.33 10.39 9.55
C GLY A 112 -0.86 11.48 10.50
N VAL A 113 0.17 11.22 11.32
CA VAL A 113 0.75 12.22 12.24
C VAL A 113 1.55 13.29 11.50
N LEU A 114 2.25 12.93 10.42
CA LEU A 114 3.13 13.79 9.65
C LEU A 114 2.39 14.56 8.54
N GLY A 115 1.13 14.24 8.27
CA GLY A 115 0.31 14.85 7.22
C GLY A 115 0.26 16.37 7.32
N GLY A 116 0.35 17.06 6.18
CA GLY A 116 0.40 18.50 6.08
C GLY A 116 1.75 19.02 5.55
N PRO A 117 2.43 19.96 6.23
CA PRO A 117 3.64 20.58 5.70
C PRO A 117 4.83 19.61 5.53
N ALA A 118 4.94 18.59 6.38
CA ALA A 118 6.03 17.62 6.32
C ALA A 118 5.76 16.46 5.35
N LEU A 119 4.47 16.14 5.15
CA LEU A 119 3.98 15.13 4.24
C LEU A 119 2.72 15.67 3.54
N PRO A 120 2.83 16.16 2.28
CA PRO A 120 1.70 16.74 1.56
C PRO A 120 0.49 15.81 1.51
N ASN A 121 -0.69 16.31 1.86
CA ASN A 121 -1.93 15.54 1.97
C ASN A 121 -3.13 16.14 1.23
N ALA A 122 -2.87 17.07 0.31
CA ALA A 122 -3.90 17.68 -0.51
C ALA A 122 -3.73 17.29 -1.98
N TRP A 123 -4.84 17.07 -2.67
CA TRP A 123 -4.87 16.83 -4.10
C TRP A 123 -5.84 17.78 -4.77
N ARG A 124 -5.51 18.19 -6.01
CA ARG A 124 -6.35 19.05 -6.83
C ARG A 124 -6.37 18.54 -8.28
N SER A 125 -7.51 18.69 -8.96
CA SER A 125 -7.69 18.20 -10.34
C SER A 125 -6.70 18.81 -11.36
N ALA A 126 -6.17 20.01 -11.08
CA ALA A 126 -5.11 20.64 -11.85
C ALA A 126 -3.75 19.91 -11.71
N ARG A 127 -3.64 18.93 -10.78
CA ARG A 127 -2.42 18.14 -10.49
C ARG A 127 -1.22 18.96 -10.03
N ASP A 128 -1.44 20.16 -9.54
CA ASP A 128 -0.42 21.04 -8.95
C ASP A 128 -0.24 20.83 -7.44
N LEU A 129 -1.15 20.06 -6.82
CA LEU A 129 -1.03 19.53 -5.47
C LEU A 129 -1.04 18.00 -5.53
N VAL A 130 -0.09 17.39 -4.84
CA VAL A 130 0.07 15.93 -4.76
C VAL A 130 -0.26 15.48 -3.33
N ASN A 131 -1.24 14.59 -3.19
CA ASN A 131 -1.54 13.94 -1.93
C ASN A 131 -0.59 12.76 -1.71
N LEU A 132 0.63 13.05 -1.28
CA LEU A 132 1.68 12.05 -1.03
C LEU A 132 1.34 11.18 0.18
N GLU A 133 0.70 11.75 1.22
CA GLU A 133 0.19 10.97 2.35
C GLU A 133 -0.75 9.85 1.88
N GLY A 134 -1.76 10.20 1.07
CA GLY A 134 -2.71 9.23 0.53
C GLY A 134 -2.05 8.17 -0.36
N GLU A 135 -1.02 8.55 -1.12
CA GLU A 135 -0.22 7.63 -1.94
C GLU A 135 0.56 6.63 -1.06
N LEU A 136 1.27 7.11 -0.03
CA LEU A 136 2.03 6.25 0.88
C LEU A 136 1.12 5.34 1.70
N VAL A 137 -0.02 5.84 2.19
CA VAL A 137 -1.02 5.03 2.89
C VAL A 137 -1.58 3.93 1.98
N SER A 138 -1.83 4.24 0.70
CA SER A 138 -2.28 3.27 -0.29
C SER A 138 -1.27 2.14 -0.49
N LYS A 139 0.00 2.49 -0.76
CA LYS A 139 1.08 1.53 -0.99
C LYS A 139 1.36 0.69 0.26
N THR A 140 1.39 1.31 1.44
CA THR A 140 1.56 0.62 2.72
C THR A 140 0.42 -0.37 2.97
N GLY A 141 -0.82 0.02 2.70
CA GLY A 141 -1.99 -0.85 2.82
C GLY A 141 -1.91 -2.06 1.89
N HIS A 142 -1.42 -1.86 0.66
CA HIS A 142 -1.25 -2.95 -0.30
C HIS A 142 -0.15 -3.95 0.14
N VAL A 143 1.02 -3.47 0.55
CA VAL A 143 2.07 -4.35 1.11
C VAL A 143 1.54 -5.14 2.30
N ARG A 144 0.87 -4.46 3.24
CA ARG A 144 0.27 -5.08 4.42
C ARG A 144 -0.72 -6.20 4.05
N PHE A 145 -1.56 -5.96 3.04
CA PHE A 145 -2.49 -6.96 2.53
C PHE A 145 -1.76 -8.21 2.02
N LEU A 146 -0.72 -8.04 1.21
CA LEU A 146 0.07 -9.15 0.67
C LEU A 146 0.74 -9.96 1.79
N LEU A 147 1.29 -9.27 2.80
CA LEU A 147 1.88 -9.93 3.97
C LEU A 147 0.82 -10.67 4.81
N GLY A 148 -0.38 -10.14 4.93
CA GLY A 148 -1.50 -10.82 5.58
C GLY A 148 -1.80 -12.16 4.89
N ARG A 149 -1.81 -12.18 3.54
CA ARG A 149 -1.97 -13.41 2.76
C ARG A 149 -0.86 -14.44 3.04
N LEU A 150 0.38 -13.99 3.14
CA LEU A 150 1.53 -14.85 3.49
C LEU A 150 1.47 -15.32 4.95
N ASN A 151 0.91 -14.51 5.83
CA ASN A 151 0.72 -14.84 7.25
C ASN A 151 -0.47 -15.78 7.51
N GLY A 152 -1.28 -16.05 6.48
CA GLY A 152 -2.47 -16.91 6.58
C GLY A 152 -3.76 -16.16 6.95
N ASP A 153 -3.78 -14.85 6.86
CA ASP A 153 -4.98 -14.05 7.07
C ASP A 153 -6.00 -14.35 5.94
N PRO A 154 -7.30 -14.42 6.24
CA PRO A 154 -8.36 -14.77 5.30
C PRO A 154 -8.62 -13.69 4.23
#